data_127c2a6e6db8a894548dfd1f46a48942
#
_entry.id   127c2a6e6db8a894548dfd1f46a48942
#
_cell.length_a   1.000
_cell.length_b   1.000
_cell.length_c   1.000
_cell.angle_alpha   90.00
_cell.angle_beta   90.00
_cell.angle_gamma   90.00
#
_symmetry.space_group_name_H-M   'P 1'
#
loop_
_entity.id
_entity.type
_entity.pdbx_description
1 polymer ?
#
loop_
_entity_poly.entity_id
_entity_poly.type
_entity_poly.pdbx_seq_one_letter_code
_entity_poly.pdbx_strand_id
1 'polypeptide(L)'
;MAKLQMSLKARALKYLSAREHSRLELGRKLARYAQENDDIDALLDALEAAKLLSQSRFSESLVHRRAARFGNSRILSELQSHGIEGATLDDIKASLAQDEAGRAREVWKKKFRQAPADAAERAKQMRFLQQRGFSMSAIQSAMRAIGQQDD
;
A
#
# COMPACT_ATOMS: atom_id res chain seq x y z
N MET A 1 16.66 -37.77 15.94
CA MET A 1 15.21 -37.59 15.87
C MET A 1 14.85 -36.60 14.76
N ALA A 2 13.97 -37.01 13.88
CA ALA A 2 13.50 -36.10 12.83
C ALA A 2 12.66 -34.99 13.47
N LYS A 3 12.99 -33.73 13.18
CA LYS A 3 12.16 -32.60 13.57
C LYS A 3 10.84 -32.69 12.81
N LEU A 4 9.72 -32.63 13.54
CA LEU A 4 8.42 -32.50 12.93
C LEU A 4 8.37 -31.21 12.12
N GLN A 5 8.24 -31.32 10.80
CA GLN A 5 8.14 -30.16 9.93
C GLN A 5 6.69 -29.65 9.98
N MET A 6 6.59 -28.33 10.10
CA MET A 6 5.31 -27.65 10.03
C MET A 6 4.69 -27.85 8.65
N SER A 7 3.40 -28.19 8.57
CA SER A 7 2.69 -28.30 7.28
C SER A 7 2.62 -26.93 6.59
N LEU A 8 2.41 -26.92 5.26
CA LEU A 8 2.21 -25.67 4.55
C LEU A 8 1.02 -24.89 5.10
N LYS A 9 -0.07 -25.57 5.42
CA LYS A 9 -1.24 -24.93 6.02
C LYS A 9 -0.90 -24.27 7.35
N ALA A 10 -0.15 -24.95 8.20
CA ALA A 10 0.27 -24.39 9.50
C ALA A 10 1.18 -23.16 9.30
N ARG A 11 2.09 -23.21 8.33
CA ARG A 11 2.92 -22.03 7.99
C ARG A 11 2.09 -20.87 7.50
N ALA A 12 1.13 -21.13 6.61
CA ALA A 12 0.24 -20.10 6.09
C ALA A 12 -0.54 -19.44 7.22
N LEU A 13 -1.09 -20.22 8.13
CA LEU A 13 -1.83 -19.70 9.28
C LEU A 13 -0.93 -18.86 10.20
N LYS A 14 0.30 -19.28 10.37
CA LYS A 14 1.29 -18.52 11.16
C LYS A 14 1.57 -17.16 10.52
N TYR A 15 1.82 -17.12 9.20
CA TYR A 15 2.02 -15.86 8.49
C TYR A 15 0.80 -14.95 8.59
N LEU A 16 -0.39 -15.50 8.35
CA LEU A 16 -1.63 -14.72 8.37
C LEU A 16 -2.01 -14.24 9.77
N SER A 17 -1.59 -14.95 10.82
CA SER A 17 -1.82 -14.51 12.19
C SER A 17 -0.97 -13.31 12.56
N ALA A 18 0.18 -13.12 11.88
CA ALA A 18 1.07 -12.00 12.12
C ALA A 18 0.59 -10.71 11.42
N ARG A 19 0.08 -10.85 10.19
CA ARG A 19 -0.46 -9.71 9.42
C ARG A 19 -1.21 -10.22 8.20
N GLU A 20 -1.92 -9.32 7.54
CA GLU A 20 -2.53 -9.62 6.24
C GLU A 20 -1.43 -9.82 5.18
N HIS A 21 -1.68 -10.72 4.24
CA HIS A 21 -0.80 -11.00 3.11
C HIS A 21 -1.59 -10.96 1.82
N SER A 22 -0.96 -10.55 0.73
CA SER A 22 -1.54 -10.78 -0.59
C SER A 22 -1.41 -12.26 -0.95
N ARG A 23 -2.28 -12.75 -1.83
CA ARG A 23 -2.18 -14.14 -2.32
C ARG A 23 -0.81 -14.40 -2.96
N LEU A 24 -0.33 -13.46 -3.77
CA LEU A 24 0.97 -13.57 -4.44
C LEU A 24 2.12 -13.69 -3.43
N GLU A 25 2.12 -12.83 -2.43
CA GLU A 25 3.14 -12.83 -1.38
C GLU A 25 3.14 -14.14 -0.60
N LEU A 26 1.96 -14.57 -0.16
CA LEU A 26 1.82 -15.80 0.62
C LEU A 26 2.26 -17.00 -0.20
N GLY A 27 1.86 -17.07 -1.48
CA GLY A 27 2.28 -18.13 -2.38
C GLY A 27 3.78 -18.21 -2.53
N ARG A 28 4.45 -17.08 -2.67
CA ARG A 28 5.92 -17.03 -2.77
C ARG A 28 6.61 -17.52 -1.50
N LYS A 29 6.08 -17.13 -0.35
CA LYS A 29 6.62 -17.59 0.94
C LYS A 29 6.46 -19.09 1.13
N LEU A 30 5.28 -19.61 0.77
CA LEU A 30 5.00 -21.04 0.90
C LEU A 30 5.81 -21.89 -0.10
N ALA A 31 6.12 -21.34 -1.28
CA ALA A 31 6.89 -22.05 -2.29
C ALA A 31 8.27 -22.49 -1.78
N ARG A 32 8.84 -21.78 -0.83
CA ARG A 32 10.13 -22.12 -0.24
C ARG A 32 10.11 -23.43 0.55
N TYR A 33 8.93 -23.88 0.98
CA TYR A 33 8.76 -25.05 1.83
C TYR A 33 7.93 -26.13 1.16
N ALA A 34 7.46 -25.90 -0.07
CA ALA A 34 6.61 -26.83 -0.79
C ALA A 34 7.41 -28.06 -1.22
N GLN A 35 6.78 -29.24 -1.09
CA GLN A 35 7.28 -30.52 -1.58
C GLN A 35 6.47 -30.93 -2.82
N GLU A 36 6.93 -32.00 -3.51
CA GLU A 36 6.34 -32.41 -4.79
C GLU A 36 4.84 -32.64 -4.76
N ASN A 37 4.32 -33.11 -3.62
CA ASN A 37 2.90 -33.44 -3.45
C ASN A 37 2.04 -32.26 -2.99
N ASP A 38 2.66 -31.09 -2.75
CA ASP A 38 1.96 -29.93 -2.25
C ASP A 38 1.34 -29.14 -3.38
N ASP A 39 0.08 -28.75 -3.24
CA ASP A 39 -0.63 -27.89 -4.18
C ASP A 39 -0.88 -26.54 -3.49
N ILE A 40 -0.01 -25.58 -3.77
CA ILE A 40 -0.06 -24.25 -3.17
C ILE A 40 -1.35 -23.54 -3.59
N ASP A 41 -1.72 -23.61 -4.87
CA ASP A 41 -2.92 -22.91 -5.36
C ASP A 41 -4.19 -23.45 -4.69
N ALA A 42 -4.29 -24.76 -4.50
CA ALA A 42 -5.42 -25.35 -3.79
C ALA A 42 -5.48 -24.89 -2.34
N LEU A 43 -4.32 -24.78 -1.68
CA LEU A 43 -4.25 -24.29 -0.31
C LEU A 43 -4.68 -22.82 -0.24
N LEU A 44 -4.19 -21.98 -1.15
CA LEU A 44 -4.55 -20.56 -1.19
C LEU A 44 -6.06 -20.39 -1.47
N ASP A 45 -6.63 -21.20 -2.36
CA ASP A 45 -8.06 -21.20 -2.63
C ASP A 45 -8.87 -21.55 -1.36
N ALA A 46 -8.43 -22.56 -0.62
CA ALA A 46 -9.08 -22.98 0.62
C ALA A 46 -9.01 -21.88 1.68
N LEU A 47 -7.87 -21.19 1.78
CA LEU A 47 -7.69 -20.09 2.73
C LEU A 47 -8.58 -18.89 2.37
N GLU A 48 -8.74 -18.60 1.08
CA GLU A 48 -9.65 -17.54 0.62
C GLU A 48 -11.11 -17.92 0.90
N ALA A 49 -11.49 -19.16 0.61
CA ALA A 49 -12.84 -19.66 0.89
C ALA A 49 -13.19 -19.58 2.38
N ALA A 50 -12.21 -19.83 3.24
CA ALA A 50 -12.37 -19.72 4.69
C ALA A 50 -12.24 -18.28 5.21
N LYS A 51 -12.00 -17.32 4.33
CA LYS A 51 -11.80 -15.89 4.66
C LYS A 51 -10.58 -15.62 5.57
N LEU A 52 -9.66 -16.55 5.61
CA LEU A 52 -8.38 -16.40 6.32
C LEU A 52 -7.36 -15.61 5.48
N LEU A 53 -7.46 -15.72 4.16
CA LEU A 53 -6.72 -14.94 3.18
C LEU A 53 -7.72 -14.02 2.47
N SER A 54 -7.45 -12.72 2.44
CA SER A 54 -8.38 -11.75 1.84
C SER A 54 -7.63 -10.64 1.14
N GLN A 55 -7.80 -10.54 -0.18
CA GLN A 55 -7.24 -9.44 -0.99
C GLN A 55 -7.78 -8.09 -0.54
N SER A 56 -9.06 -8.04 -0.19
CA SER A 56 -9.71 -6.83 0.28
C SER A 56 -9.08 -6.32 1.58
N ARG A 57 -8.94 -7.20 2.58
CA ARG A 57 -8.32 -6.81 3.85
C ARG A 57 -6.85 -6.43 3.69
N PHE A 58 -6.12 -7.17 2.84
CA PHE A 58 -4.72 -6.84 2.54
C PHE A 58 -4.62 -5.44 1.94
N SER A 59 -5.44 -5.14 0.93
CA SER A 59 -5.44 -3.84 0.26
C SER A 59 -5.77 -2.70 1.21
N GLU A 60 -6.80 -2.87 2.04
CA GLU A 60 -7.17 -1.88 3.05
C GLU A 60 -6.04 -1.63 4.05
N SER A 61 -5.39 -2.70 4.50
CA SER A 61 -4.27 -2.61 5.44
C SER A 61 -3.08 -1.86 4.83
N LEU A 62 -2.74 -2.17 3.58
CA LEU A 62 -1.64 -1.51 2.88
C LEU A 62 -1.92 -0.02 2.67
N VAL A 63 -3.11 0.30 2.17
CA VAL A 63 -3.54 1.68 1.96
C VAL A 63 -3.48 2.46 3.28
N HIS A 64 -4.01 1.89 4.34
CA HIS A 64 -4.01 2.56 5.66
C HIS A 64 -2.59 2.88 6.13
N ARG A 65 -1.67 1.93 5.99
CA ARG A 65 -0.28 2.12 6.43
C ARG A 65 0.48 3.13 5.57
N ARG A 66 0.19 3.19 4.26
CA ARG A 66 0.94 4.01 3.31
C ARG A 66 0.36 5.41 3.12
N ALA A 67 -0.95 5.56 3.29
CA ALA A 67 -1.66 6.82 2.98
C ALA A 67 -1.16 8.00 3.80
N ALA A 68 -0.69 7.78 5.01
CA ALA A 68 -0.17 8.84 5.89
C ALA A 68 1.19 9.37 5.44
N ARG A 69 1.89 8.66 4.54
CA ARG A 69 3.27 8.98 4.17
C ARG A 69 3.49 9.13 2.67
N PHE A 70 2.66 8.51 1.85
CA PHE A 70 2.88 8.38 0.40
C PHE A 70 1.66 8.78 -0.40
N GLY A 71 1.92 9.22 -1.64
CA GLY A 71 0.86 9.57 -2.59
C GLY A 71 0.30 8.36 -3.33
N ASN A 72 -0.72 8.61 -4.11
CA ASN A 72 -1.51 7.55 -4.75
C ASN A 72 -0.70 6.71 -5.74
N SER A 73 0.18 7.32 -6.54
CA SER A 73 0.94 6.55 -7.53
C SER A 73 1.81 5.48 -6.87
N ARG A 74 2.40 5.80 -5.73
CA ARG A 74 3.26 4.87 -5.00
C ARG A 74 2.45 3.75 -4.35
N ILE A 75 1.29 4.08 -3.78
CA ILE A 75 0.38 3.10 -3.17
C ILE A 75 -0.14 2.14 -4.23
N LEU A 76 -0.60 2.67 -5.38
CA LEU A 76 -1.13 1.85 -6.45
C LEU A 76 -0.07 0.95 -7.06
N SER A 77 1.15 1.44 -7.23
CA SER A 77 2.28 0.66 -7.72
C SER A 77 2.59 -0.51 -6.79
N GLU A 78 2.58 -0.28 -5.48
CA GLU A 78 2.80 -1.34 -4.49
C GLU A 78 1.69 -2.38 -4.53
N LEU A 79 0.42 -1.95 -4.63
CA LEU A 79 -0.71 -2.86 -4.78
C LEU A 79 -0.57 -3.73 -6.03
N GLN A 80 -0.17 -3.12 -7.16
CA GLN A 80 0.06 -3.85 -8.40
C GLN A 80 1.18 -4.88 -8.26
N SER A 81 2.23 -4.57 -7.52
CA SER A 81 3.32 -5.51 -7.25
C SER A 81 2.85 -6.72 -6.45
N HIS A 82 1.74 -6.62 -5.76
CA HIS A 82 1.10 -7.72 -5.03
C HIS A 82 0.00 -8.43 -5.83
N GLY A 83 -0.11 -8.11 -7.13
CA GLY A 83 -1.09 -8.76 -7.99
C GLY A 83 -2.50 -8.19 -7.91
N ILE A 84 -2.68 -7.06 -7.24
CA ILE A 84 -3.97 -6.38 -7.18
C ILE A 84 -4.15 -5.61 -8.50
N GLU A 85 -5.22 -5.92 -9.25
CA GLU A 85 -5.45 -5.33 -10.57
C GLU A 85 -6.94 -5.29 -10.91
N GLY A 86 -7.27 -4.76 -12.09
CA GLY A 86 -8.64 -4.74 -12.62
C GLY A 86 -9.57 -3.86 -11.80
N ALA A 87 -10.81 -4.28 -11.66
CA ALA A 87 -11.86 -3.53 -11.00
C ALA A 87 -11.52 -3.20 -9.55
N THR A 88 -10.88 -4.12 -8.84
CA THR A 88 -10.47 -3.91 -7.44
C THR A 88 -9.48 -2.74 -7.35
N LEU A 89 -8.49 -2.71 -8.22
CA LEU A 89 -7.51 -1.62 -8.26
C LEU A 89 -8.17 -0.30 -8.66
N ASP A 90 -9.07 -0.33 -9.64
CA ASP A 90 -9.79 0.86 -10.11
C ASP A 90 -10.64 1.48 -9.00
N ASP A 91 -11.31 0.65 -8.20
CA ASP A 91 -12.11 1.12 -7.07
C ASP A 91 -11.23 1.78 -5.99
N ILE A 92 -10.08 1.17 -5.70
CA ILE A 92 -9.12 1.74 -4.74
C ILE A 92 -8.59 3.07 -5.27
N LYS A 93 -8.24 3.13 -6.55
CA LYS A 93 -7.76 4.35 -7.20
C LYS A 93 -8.77 5.49 -7.07
N ALA A 94 -10.05 5.20 -7.35
CA ALA A 94 -11.13 6.19 -7.25
C ALA A 94 -11.29 6.69 -5.82
N SER A 95 -11.23 5.79 -4.85
CA SER A 95 -11.33 6.15 -3.43
C SER A 95 -10.15 7.01 -2.98
N LEU A 96 -8.93 6.64 -3.37
CA LEU A 96 -7.72 7.39 -3.00
C LEU A 96 -7.67 8.78 -3.63
N ALA A 97 -8.26 8.95 -4.81
CA ALA A 97 -8.26 10.25 -5.50
C ALA A 97 -9.02 11.32 -4.73
N GLN A 98 -10.00 10.93 -3.91
CA GLN A 98 -10.87 11.86 -3.20
C GLN A 98 -10.14 12.68 -2.14
N ASP A 99 -9.11 12.12 -1.49
CA ASP A 99 -8.44 12.77 -0.37
C ASP A 99 -6.94 12.99 -0.58
N GLU A 100 -6.43 12.74 -1.78
CA GLU A 100 -4.99 12.83 -2.05
C GLU A 100 -4.41 14.21 -1.75
N ALA A 101 -5.10 15.27 -2.15
CA ALA A 101 -4.64 16.63 -1.91
C ALA A 101 -4.53 16.95 -0.41
N GLY A 102 -5.52 16.51 0.38
CA GLY A 102 -5.49 16.68 1.82
C GLY A 102 -4.35 15.91 2.47
N ARG A 103 -4.07 14.70 1.99
CA ARG A 103 -2.95 13.90 2.48
C ARG A 103 -1.61 14.51 2.10
N ALA A 104 -1.50 15.06 0.89
CA ALA A 104 -0.30 15.78 0.46
C ALA A 104 0.01 16.94 1.39
N ARG A 105 -1.03 17.70 1.77
CA ARG A 105 -0.90 18.80 2.71
C ARG A 105 -0.43 18.34 4.08
N GLU A 106 -0.96 17.23 4.59
CA GLU A 106 -0.54 16.68 5.89
C GLU A 106 0.91 16.19 5.86
N VAL A 107 1.33 15.54 4.78
CA VAL A 107 2.73 15.11 4.59
C VAL A 107 3.65 16.32 4.51
N TRP A 108 3.24 17.36 3.76
CA TRP A 108 3.98 18.62 3.68
C TRP A 108 4.15 19.24 5.06
N LYS A 109 3.08 19.31 5.84
CA LYS A 109 3.05 19.94 7.15
C LYS A 109 4.02 19.28 8.14
N LYS A 110 4.19 17.97 8.06
CA LYS A 110 5.13 17.24 8.90
C LYS A 110 6.59 17.51 8.54
N LYS A 111 6.86 17.80 7.26
CA LYS A 111 8.21 18.02 6.75
C LYS A 111 8.61 19.49 6.76
N PHE A 112 7.72 20.35 6.31
CA PHE A 112 7.96 21.79 6.20
C PHE A 112 7.00 22.52 7.13
N ARG A 113 7.47 23.46 7.88
CA ARG A 113 6.63 24.17 8.85
C ARG A 113 6.11 25.50 8.34
N GLN A 114 6.64 25.94 7.21
CA GLN A 114 6.32 27.25 6.64
C GLN A 114 6.10 27.15 5.13
N ALA A 115 5.22 28.00 4.63
CA ALA A 115 5.03 28.17 3.20
C ALA A 115 6.35 28.57 2.53
N PRO A 116 6.54 28.22 1.22
CA PRO A 116 7.77 28.57 0.54
C PRO A 116 7.93 30.07 0.44
N ALA A 117 9.15 30.58 0.74
CA ALA A 117 9.46 32.00 0.70
C ALA A 117 9.68 32.51 -0.73
N ASP A 118 10.09 31.63 -1.64
CA ASP A 118 10.40 31.98 -3.02
C ASP A 118 10.13 30.79 -3.96
N ALA A 119 10.37 31.00 -5.26
CA ALA A 119 10.14 29.97 -6.27
C ALA A 119 11.05 28.75 -6.10
N ALA A 120 12.28 28.96 -5.65
CA ALA A 120 13.23 27.86 -5.44
C ALA A 120 12.76 26.94 -4.30
N GLU A 121 12.31 27.51 -3.19
CA GLU A 121 11.74 26.75 -2.08
C GLU A 121 10.46 26.05 -2.48
N ARG A 122 9.60 26.73 -3.24
CA ARG A 122 8.36 26.14 -3.74
C ARG A 122 8.66 24.88 -4.57
N ALA A 123 9.62 24.97 -5.49
CA ALA A 123 10.03 23.85 -6.33
C ALA A 123 10.57 22.70 -5.48
N LYS A 124 11.35 23.00 -4.44
CA LYS A 124 11.89 22.00 -3.51
C LYS A 124 10.77 21.26 -2.77
N GLN A 125 9.80 22.00 -2.26
CA GLN A 125 8.67 21.41 -1.53
C GLN A 125 7.81 20.56 -2.45
N MET A 126 7.56 21.01 -3.68
CA MET A 126 6.80 20.24 -4.67
C MET A 126 7.53 18.95 -5.07
N ARG A 127 8.85 19.01 -5.26
CA ARG A 127 9.65 17.81 -5.58
C ARG A 127 9.60 16.80 -4.45
N PHE A 128 9.62 17.24 -3.21
CA PHE A 128 9.49 16.33 -2.06
C PHE A 128 8.19 15.54 -2.14
N LEU A 129 7.07 16.22 -2.40
CA LEU A 129 5.77 15.57 -2.53
C LEU A 129 5.71 14.66 -3.76
N GLN A 130 6.31 15.07 -4.87
CA GLN A 130 6.38 14.26 -6.08
C GLN A 130 7.15 12.95 -5.84
N GLN A 131 8.25 13.01 -5.12
CA GLN A 131 9.05 11.84 -4.77
C GLN A 131 8.30 10.88 -3.83
N ARG A 132 7.34 11.39 -3.08
CA ARG A 132 6.47 10.57 -2.24
C ARG A 132 5.31 9.94 -3.02
N GLY A 133 5.20 10.24 -4.31
CA GLY A 133 4.20 9.63 -5.18
C GLY A 133 2.89 10.39 -5.32
N PHE A 134 2.83 11.64 -4.84
CA PHE A 134 1.63 12.46 -5.02
C PHE A 134 1.50 12.94 -6.46
N SER A 135 0.27 12.99 -6.96
CA SER A 135 0.00 13.50 -8.31
C SER A 135 0.25 15.01 -8.37
N MET A 136 0.57 15.51 -9.58
CA MET A 136 0.77 16.94 -9.76
C MET A 136 -0.49 17.74 -9.38
N SER A 137 -1.66 17.21 -9.71
CA SER A 137 -2.95 17.83 -9.34
C SER A 137 -3.08 17.96 -7.81
N ALA A 138 -2.76 16.90 -7.08
CA ALA A 138 -2.81 16.92 -5.61
C ALA A 138 -1.78 17.88 -5.02
N ILE A 139 -0.57 17.90 -5.58
CA ILE A 139 0.50 18.79 -5.14
C ILE A 139 0.09 20.25 -5.34
N GLN A 140 -0.41 20.59 -6.53
CA GLN A 140 -0.83 21.97 -6.83
C GLN A 140 -1.98 22.40 -5.92
N SER A 141 -2.95 21.53 -5.70
CA SER A 141 -4.07 21.81 -4.80
C SER A 141 -3.58 22.03 -3.36
N ALA A 142 -2.66 21.19 -2.87
CA ALA A 142 -2.09 21.31 -1.54
C ALA A 142 -1.30 22.63 -1.39
N MET A 143 -0.47 22.97 -2.39
CA MET A 143 0.33 24.19 -2.35
C MET A 143 -0.53 25.45 -2.37
N ARG A 144 -1.64 25.44 -3.12
CA ARG A 144 -2.58 26.56 -3.10
C ARG A 144 -3.22 26.75 -1.71
N ALA A 145 -3.64 25.64 -1.09
CA ALA A 145 -4.23 25.69 0.25
C ALA A 145 -3.23 26.20 1.29
N ILE A 146 -1.96 25.81 1.17
CA ILE A 146 -0.89 26.28 2.06
C ILE A 146 -0.69 27.78 1.91
N GLY A 147 -0.63 28.29 0.65
CA GLY A 147 -0.48 29.73 0.38
C GLY A 147 -1.63 30.58 0.89
N GLN A 148 -2.83 30.03 0.93
CA GLN A 148 -4.02 30.75 1.41
C GLN A 148 -4.10 30.86 2.93
N GLN A 149 -3.39 30.02 3.67
CA GLN A 149 -3.42 30.04 5.15
C GLN A 149 -2.54 31.13 5.76
N ASP A 150 -1.63 31.69 4.97
CA ASP A 150 -0.71 32.74 5.44
C ASP A 150 -1.28 34.17 5.25
N ASP A 151 -2.49 34.26 4.74
CA ASP A 151 -3.22 35.53 4.65
C ASP A 151 -4.10 35.72 5.95
#